data_8987d00328ac0f25b88834eea4d508fa
#
_entry.id   8987d00328ac0f25b88834eea4d508fa
#
_cell.length_a   1.000
_cell.length_b   1.000
_cell.length_c   1.000
_cell.angle_alpha   90.00
_cell.angle_beta   90.00
_cell.angle_gamma   90.00
#
_symmetry.space_group_name_H-M   'P 1'
#
loop_
_entity.id
_entity.type
_entity.pdbx_description
1 polymer ?
#
loop_
_entity_poly.entity_id
_entity_poly.type
_entity_poly.pdbx_seq_one_letter_code
_entity_poly.pdbx_strand_id
1 'polypeptide(L)'
;MIDVFGLSHKDSGPLSVTTGADRNESSTASPSSPGRRGPGHEQVVFCSDERSGLYAIIAVYSTALGPALGGTRFYPYESEQAALADVLNLSRSMAYKNALAGLDLGGGKAVIIGDPSRDKSEALLRAYGRFVESLGGRYYTACDVGTYSEDMDVVARESSYVTGRTLAHGGAGDSSILTSFGVFQGMRAAAEHAFGSPTLRGRRVGVEGVGKVGRRLVDLLLEDGAEVVICDVNEEAVDLVRRSRPSVEVVADTAALIASDIDVYAPCALGGALNEATVPLLRARVVCGCANNQLADPGVGKLLVERGILYAPDYVVNSGGVIQVADEIEGFNMERARARAAQIFDTTAKIFALAADDGVPPATAADRLAERRMSEVGRLRGIWLGR
;
A
#
# COMPACT_ATOMS: atom_id res chain seq x y z
N MET A 1 -20.90 -17.35 21.54
CA MET A 1 -19.57 -17.90 21.19
C MET A 1 -19.66 -18.20 19.71
N ILE A 2 -19.16 -17.30 18.87
CA ILE A 2 -19.30 -17.37 17.40
C ILE A 2 -18.13 -18.22 16.89
N ASP A 3 -18.45 -19.25 16.11
CA ASP A 3 -17.46 -20.16 15.50
C ASP A 3 -16.71 -19.41 14.40
N VAL A 4 -15.49 -19.00 14.69
CA VAL A 4 -14.65 -18.14 13.82
C VAL A 4 -14.07 -18.91 12.63
N PHE A 5 -14.24 -20.23 12.54
CA PHE A 5 -13.55 -21.05 11.54
C PHE A 5 -14.47 -21.73 10.52
N GLY A 6 -15.78 -21.51 10.53
CA GLY A 6 -16.70 -21.88 9.45
C GLY A 6 -16.65 -23.34 9.00
N LEU A 7 -16.38 -24.30 9.90
CA LEU A 7 -16.47 -25.72 9.60
C LEU A 7 -17.89 -26.21 9.90
N SER A 8 -18.77 -26.19 8.91
CA SER A 8 -20.07 -26.83 9.02
C SER A 8 -19.88 -28.36 8.93
N HIS A 9 -20.18 -29.04 10.02
CA HIS A 9 -20.45 -30.49 9.98
C HIS A 9 -21.77 -30.72 9.23
N LYS A 10 -21.70 -31.40 8.08
CA LYS A 10 -22.85 -32.13 7.54
C LYS A 10 -22.42 -33.48 6.98
N ASP A 11 -23.10 -34.45 7.54
CA ASP A 11 -23.52 -35.76 7.03
C ASP A 11 -22.49 -36.86 6.91
N SER A 12 -22.54 -37.71 7.92
CA SER A 12 -22.15 -39.14 7.91
C SER A 12 -23.06 -39.97 7.04
N GLY A 13 -22.54 -40.53 5.95
CA GLY A 13 -23.10 -41.66 5.20
C GLY A 13 -22.21 -42.90 5.34
N PRO A 14 -22.72 -44.13 5.23
CA PRO A 14 -22.08 -45.32 5.77
C PRO A 14 -20.92 -45.85 4.92
N LEU A 15 -19.90 -46.36 5.63
CA LEU A 15 -18.74 -47.10 5.11
C LEU A 15 -19.16 -48.38 4.38
N SER A 16 -18.76 -48.51 3.12
CA SER A 16 -18.67 -49.82 2.45
C SER A 16 -17.22 -50.31 2.45
N VAL A 17 -17.03 -51.48 3.07
CA VAL A 17 -15.76 -52.21 3.11
C VAL A 17 -15.66 -53.01 1.80
N THR A 18 -14.58 -52.81 1.03
CA THR A 18 -14.12 -53.77 0.03
C THR A 18 -12.67 -54.11 0.34
N THR A 19 -12.47 -55.38 0.65
CA THR A 19 -11.17 -56.07 0.80
C THR A 19 -10.57 -56.34 -0.57
N GLY A 20 -9.29 -56.02 -0.74
CA GLY A 20 -8.50 -56.43 -1.89
C GLY A 20 -7.03 -56.28 -1.57
N ALA A 21 -6.38 -57.39 -1.28
CA ALA A 21 -4.94 -57.50 -1.08
C ALA A 21 -4.20 -57.41 -2.40
N ASP A 22 -3.09 -56.67 -2.46
CA ASP A 22 -1.80 -57.19 -2.95
C ASP A 22 -0.65 -56.15 -2.76
N ARG A 23 0.32 -56.62 -2.05
CA ARG A 23 1.81 -56.57 -2.06
C ARG A 23 2.59 -55.36 -2.54
N ASN A 24 3.38 -54.90 -1.56
CA ASN A 24 4.82 -54.56 -1.62
C ASN A 24 5.30 -53.56 -2.69
N GLU A 25 5.68 -52.42 -2.18
CA GLU A 25 7.06 -51.91 -2.35
C GLU A 25 7.39 -50.91 -1.26
N SER A 26 8.48 -51.16 -0.55
CA SER A 26 9.03 -50.37 0.54
C SER A 26 9.59 -49.04 0.02
N SER A 27 8.90 -47.94 0.32
CA SER A 27 9.45 -46.61 0.25
C SER A 27 9.36 -46.03 1.67
N THR A 28 10.52 -45.94 2.35
CA THR A 28 10.69 -45.26 3.63
C THR A 28 10.52 -43.75 3.40
N ALA A 29 9.29 -43.29 3.31
CA ALA A 29 8.99 -41.86 3.42
C ALA A 29 9.04 -41.49 4.91
N SER A 30 10.04 -40.72 5.31
CA SER A 30 10.06 -40.02 6.59
C SER A 30 8.75 -39.24 6.76
N PRO A 31 8.16 -39.19 7.99
CA PRO A 31 6.94 -38.44 8.22
C PRO A 31 7.22 -36.98 7.84
N SER A 32 6.51 -36.52 6.82
CA SER A 32 6.53 -35.11 6.42
C SER A 32 6.17 -34.28 7.64
N SER A 33 7.11 -33.43 8.08
CA SER A 33 6.87 -32.40 9.07
C SER A 33 5.57 -31.69 8.73
N PRO A 34 4.69 -31.36 9.72
CA PRO A 34 3.44 -30.65 9.44
C PRO A 34 3.79 -29.42 8.63
N GLY A 35 3.22 -29.31 7.43
CA GLY A 35 3.58 -28.31 6.44
C GLY A 35 3.69 -26.94 7.10
N ARG A 36 4.84 -26.30 6.97
CA ARG A 36 4.99 -24.89 7.34
C ARG A 36 3.87 -24.15 6.61
N ARG A 37 2.83 -23.74 7.35
CA ARG A 37 1.90 -22.75 6.86
C ARG A 37 2.77 -21.56 6.48
N GLY A 38 2.61 -21.04 5.26
CA GLY A 38 3.29 -19.82 4.85
C GLY A 38 3.09 -18.72 5.92
N PRO A 39 3.91 -17.67 5.97
CA PRO A 39 3.83 -16.66 7.00
C PRO A 39 2.41 -16.09 7.06
N GLY A 40 1.68 -16.49 8.07
CA GLY A 40 0.35 -15.94 8.38
C GLY A 40 0.50 -14.66 9.19
N HIS A 41 -0.62 -14.00 9.47
CA HIS A 41 -0.64 -12.84 10.39
C HIS A 41 -0.19 -13.26 11.79
N GLU A 42 0.65 -12.44 12.41
CA GLU A 42 1.09 -12.67 13.79
C GLU A 42 -0.05 -12.50 14.79
N GLN A 43 -0.98 -11.56 14.50
CA GLN A 43 -2.09 -11.27 15.39
C GLN A 43 -3.26 -10.64 14.62
N VAL A 44 -4.49 -11.04 14.97
CA VAL A 44 -5.73 -10.39 14.54
C VAL A 44 -6.59 -10.18 15.78
N VAL A 45 -7.08 -8.98 15.99
CA VAL A 45 -7.86 -8.58 17.17
C VAL A 45 -9.19 -8.01 16.73
N PHE A 46 -10.28 -8.60 17.20
CA PHE A 46 -11.63 -8.05 17.08
C PHE A 46 -11.90 -7.13 18.26
N CYS A 47 -12.28 -5.89 17.99
CA CYS A 47 -12.50 -4.85 18.96
C CYS A 47 -13.99 -4.49 18.96
N SER A 48 -14.65 -4.61 20.10
CA SER A 48 -16.07 -4.25 20.25
C SER A 48 -16.30 -3.49 21.55
N ASP A 49 -17.03 -2.38 21.46
CA ASP A 49 -17.52 -1.62 22.60
C ASP A 49 -18.94 -1.12 22.31
N GLU A 50 -19.93 -1.80 22.88
CA GLU A 50 -21.35 -1.52 22.67
C GLU A 50 -21.75 -0.09 23.04
N ARG A 51 -21.10 0.51 24.06
CA ARG A 51 -21.44 1.84 24.56
C ARG A 51 -21.09 2.95 23.58
N SER A 52 -19.97 2.78 22.86
CA SER A 52 -19.53 3.73 21.84
C SER A 52 -19.98 3.36 20.43
N GLY A 53 -20.52 2.16 20.24
CA GLY A 53 -20.85 1.60 18.94
C GLY A 53 -19.63 1.15 18.13
N LEU A 54 -18.46 1.00 18.76
CA LEU A 54 -17.26 0.54 18.08
C LEU A 54 -17.36 -0.92 17.70
N TYR A 55 -17.11 -1.20 16.42
CA TYR A 55 -16.80 -2.53 15.93
C TYR A 55 -15.63 -2.42 14.94
N ALA A 56 -14.49 -3.00 15.29
CA ALA A 56 -13.25 -2.85 14.51
C ALA A 56 -12.42 -4.14 14.51
N ILE A 57 -11.55 -4.27 13.53
CA ILE A 57 -10.58 -5.36 13.43
C ILE A 57 -9.19 -4.75 13.24
N ILE A 58 -8.22 -5.15 14.06
CA ILE A 58 -6.82 -4.78 13.93
C ILE A 58 -6.04 -6.03 13.51
N ALA A 59 -5.32 -5.95 12.39
CA ALA A 59 -4.46 -7.04 11.91
C ALA A 59 -3.00 -6.61 11.92
N VAL A 60 -2.16 -7.40 12.59
CA VAL A 60 -0.69 -7.31 12.56
C VAL A 60 -0.19 -8.45 11.69
N TYR A 61 0.31 -8.11 10.50
CA TYR A 61 0.88 -9.12 9.60
C TYR A 61 2.25 -9.57 10.07
N SER A 62 3.15 -8.62 10.35
CA SER A 62 4.50 -8.95 10.78
C SER A 62 5.11 -7.82 11.59
N THR A 63 5.83 -8.17 12.64
CA THR A 63 6.69 -7.26 13.42
C THR A 63 8.18 -7.59 13.23
N ALA A 64 8.55 -8.33 12.19
CA ALA A 64 9.92 -8.76 11.92
C ALA A 64 10.90 -7.58 11.81
N LEU A 65 10.48 -6.46 11.25
CA LEU A 65 11.30 -5.24 11.14
C LEU A 65 11.15 -4.30 12.35
N GLY A 66 10.10 -4.43 13.13
CA GLY A 66 9.77 -3.56 14.26
C GLY A 66 8.25 -3.50 14.47
N PRO A 67 7.74 -2.53 15.26
CA PRO A 67 6.31 -2.34 15.44
C PRO A 67 5.58 -2.26 14.11
N ALA A 68 4.39 -2.85 14.02
CA ALA A 68 3.57 -2.75 12.83
C ALA A 68 3.03 -1.32 12.68
N LEU A 69 3.11 -0.76 11.48
CA LEU A 69 2.53 0.54 11.15
C LEU A 69 1.53 0.41 10.00
N GLY A 70 0.38 1.05 10.14
CA GLY A 70 -0.59 1.22 9.07
C GLY A 70 -1.86 1.94 9.52
N GLY A 71 -2.57 2.51 8.57
CA GLY A 71 -3.72 3.37 8.82
C GLY A 71 -4.97 2.59 9.25
N THR A 72 -5.95 3.33 9.77
CA THR A 72 -7.27 2.84 10.15
C THR A 72 -8.30 3.29 9.12
N ARG A 73 -8.90 2.32 8.42
CA ARG A 73 -9.98 2.54 7.47
C ARG A 73 -11.32 2.52 8.20
N PHE A 74 -12.17 3.53 7.99
CA PHE A 74 -13.54 3.55 8.48
C PHE A 74 -14.47 3.46 7.28
N TYR A 75 -15.14 2.30 7.12
CA TYR A 75 -15.86 1.99 5.89
C TYR A 75 -17.10 1.11 6.16
N PRO A 76 -18.21 1.34 5.42
CA PRO A 76 -19.42 0.54 5.55
C PRO A 76 -19.31 -0.78 4.78
N TYR A 77 -18.55 -1.73 5.34
CA TYR A 77 -18.40 -3.06 4.76
C TYR A 77 -19.72 -3.81 4.71
N GLU A 78 -19.94 -4.58 3.64
CA GLU A 78 -21.15 -5.40 3.47
C GLU A 78 -21.25 -6.54 4.49
N SER A 79 -20.12 -6.99 5.02
CA SER A 79 -20.02 -8.05 6.04
C SER A 79 -18.74 -7.97 6.84
N GLU A 80 -18.72 -8.63 8.01
CA GLU A 80 -17.52 -8.83 8.82
C GLU A 80 -16.43 -9.58 8.02
N GLN A 81 -16.83 -10.57 7.22
CA GLN A 81 -15.91 -11.34 6.39
C GLN A 81 -15.21 -10.46 5.33
N ALA A 82 -15.95 -9.52 4.73
CA ALA A 82 -15.39 -8.55 3.79
C ALA A 82 -14.39 -7.62 4.49
N ALA A 83 -14.73 -7.13 5.68
CA ALA A 83 -13.84 -6.31 6.50
C ALA A 83 -12.58 -7.08 6.93
N LEU A 84 -12.73 -8.33 7.35
CA LEU A 84 -11.61 -9.20 7.71
C LEU A 84 -10.69 -9.46 6.51
N ALA A 85 -11.24 -9.79 5.34
CA ALA A 85 -10.46 -10.01 4.13
C ALA A 85 -9.66 -8.75 3.74
N ASP A 86 -10.28 -7.57 3.80
CA ASP A 86 -9.65 -6.30 3.48
C ASP A 86 -8.51 -5.98 4.46
N VAL A 87 -8.74 -6.06 5.77
CA VAL A 87 -7.71 -5.75 6.77
C VAL A 87 -6.51 -6.69 6.70
N LEU A 88 -6.73 -7.98 6.40
CA LEU A 88 -5.66 -8.95 6.21
C LEU A 88 -4.80 -8.59 4.98
N ASN A 89 -5.42 -8.30 3.85
CA ASN A 89 -4.72 -7.91 2.63
C ASN A 89 -3.95 -6.59 2.82
N LEU A 90 -4.59 -5.60 3.44
CA LEU A 90 -3.99 -4.29 3.67
C LEU A 90 -2.82 -4.34 4.66
N SER A 91 -2.92 -5.12 5.74
CA SER A 91 -1.82 -5.26 6.72
C SER A 91 -0.61 -5.96 6.12
N ARG A 92 -0.80 -6.95 5.24
CA ARG A 92 0.28 -7.55 4.46
C ARG A 92 0.93 -6.53 3.53
N SER A 93 0.13 -5.80 2.77
CA SER A 93 0.62 -4.76 1.85
C SER A 93 1.43 -3.69 2.58
N MET A 94 1.03 -3.32 3.80
CA MET A 94 1.79 -2.38 4.64
C MET A 94 3.15 -2.93 5.05
N ALA A 95 3.30 -4.24 5.34
CA ALA A 95 4.60 -4.83 5.66
C ALA A 95 5.58 -4.73 4.48
N TYR A 96 5.11 -5.01 3.27
CA TYR A 96 5.91 -4.89 2.06
C TYR A 96 6.27 -3.42 1.78
N LYS A 97 5.30 -2.52 1.88
CA LYS A 97 5.52 -1.08 1.71
C LYS A 97 6.55 -0.55 2.70
N ASN A 98 6.42 -0.84 3.99
CA ASN A 98 7.34 -0.39 5.03
C ASN A 98 8.75 -0.97 4.84
N ALA A 99 8.84 -2.23 4.45
CA ALA A 99 10.13 -2.88 4.15
C ALA A 99 10.85 -2.19 2.99
N LEU A 100 10.15 -1.88 1.89
CA LEU A 100 10.73 -1.25 0.70
C LEU A 100 10.99 0.26 0.89
N ALA A 101 10.23 0.90 1.78
CA ALA A 101 10.49 2.27 2.23
C ALA A 101 11.74 2.40 3.12
N GLY A 102 12.43 1.29 3.42
CA GLY A 102 13.60 1.31 4.30
C GLY A 102 13.29 1.53 5.77
N LEU A 103 12.03 1.40 6.18
CA LEU A 103 11.60 1.59 7.56
C LEU A 103 11.87 0.34 8.41
N ASP A 104 12.28 0.53 9.66
CA ASP A 104 12.36 -0.53 10.66
C ASP A 104 11.00 -0.71 11.36
N LEU A 105 9.97 -0.84 10.53
CA LEU A 105 8.58 -1.02 10.94
C LEU A 105 7.98 -2.21 10.22
N GLY A 106 7.15 -2.93 10.93
CA GLY A 106 6.36 -4.04 10.41
C GLY A 106 5.09 -3.56 9.69
N GLY A 107 4.21 -4.49 9.35
CA GLY A 107 2.95 -4.21 8.67
C GLY A 107 1.75 -4.50 9.54
N GLY A 108 0.92 -3.49 9.71
CA GLY A 108 -0.38 -3.58 10.37
C GLY A 108 -1.44 -2.77 9.65
N LYS A 109 -2.68 -3.01 9.98
CA LYS A 109 -3.84 -2.28 9.48
C LYS A 109 -4.99 -2.41 10.45
N ALA A 110 -5.86 -1.42 10.47
CA ALA A 110 -7.14 -1.56 11.15
C ALA A 110 -8.31 -1.17 10.23
N VAL A 111 -9.46 -1.76 10.48
CA VAL A 111 -10.74 -1.36 9.89
C VAL A 111 -11.75 -1.12 11.00
N ILE A 112 -12.51 -0.04 10.89
CA ILE A 112 -13.71 0.23 11.68
C ILE A 112 -14.90 0.01 10.75
N ILE A 113 -15.83 -0.85 11.15
CA ILE A 113 -17.00 -1.22 10.36
C ILE A 113 -18.15 -0.24 10.69
N GLY A 114 -18.57 0.53 9.70
CA GLY A 114 -19.64 1.53 9.83
C GLY A 114 -19.52 2.63 8.80
N ASP A 115 -20.46 3.54 8.78
CA ASP A 115 -20.47 4.71 7.91
C ASP A 115 -19.82 5.90 8.65
N PRO A 116 -18.64 6.37 8.21
CA PRO A 116 -17.93 7.46 8.90
C PRO A 116 -18.71 8.78 8.91
N SER A 117 -19.65 8.97 7.99
CA SER A 117 -20.47 10.19 7.96
C SER A 117 -21.59 10.20 9.02
N ARG A 118 -21.97 9.03 9.50
CA ARG A 118 -23.08 8.85 10.44
C ARG A 118 -22.64 8.32 11.81
N ASP A 119 -21.72 7.35 11.79
CA ASP A 119 -21.41 6.55 12.98
C ASP A 119 -20.16 7.06 13.72
N LYS A 120 -19.35 7.93 13.09
CA LYS A 120 -18.14 8.50 13.70
C LYS A 120 -18.49 9.40 14.88
N SER A 121 -17.87 9.14 16.03
CA SER A 121 -18.01 9.96 17.23
C SER A 121 -16.73 9.99 18.06
N GLU A 122 -16.56 11.00 18.92
CA GLU A 122 -15.44 11.06 19.86
C GLU A 122 -15.39 9.81 20.76
N ALA A 123 -16.54 9.31 21.22
CA ALA A 123 -16.63 8.11 22.06
C ALA A 123 -16.11 6.87 21.34
N LEU A 124 -16.48 6.67 20.06
CA LEU A 124 -16.02 5.57 19.24
C LEU A 124 -14.50 5.65 18.99
N LEU A 125 -13.99 6.83 18.63
CA LEU A 125 -12.57 7.03 18.37
C LEU A 125 -11.71 6.81 19.63
N ARG A 126 -12.18 7.25 20.81
CA ARG A 126 -11.51 6.99 22.08
C ARG A 126 -11.54 5.50 22.45
N ALA A 127 -12.68 4.82 22.25
CA ALA A 127 -12.76 3.37 22.46
C ALA A 127 -11.76 2.64 21.57
N TYR A 128 -11.67 3.02 20.29
CA TYR A 128 -10.66 2.48 19.37
C TYR A 128 -9.23 2.75 19.88
N GLY A 129 -8.93 3.97 20.36
CA GLY A 129 -7.64 4.32 20.95
C GLY A 129 -7.23 3.39 22.10
N ARG A 130 -8.16 3.05 22.99
CA ARG A 130 -7.90 2.10 24.09
C ARG A 130 -7.55 0.69 23.59
N PHE A 131 -8.16 0.23 22.49
CA PHE A 131 -7.77 -1.05 21.88
C PHE A 131 -6.37 -0.98 21.25
N VAL A 132 -6.02 0.12 20.58
CA VAL A 132 -4.65 0.34 20.06
C VAL A 132 -3.64 0.34 21.21
N GLU A 133 -3.90 1.06 22.31
CA GLU A 133 -3.02 1.11 23.49
C GLU A 133 -2.83 -0.28 24.10
N SER A 134 -3.88 -1.10 24.16
CA SER A 134 -3.83 -2.45 24.73
C SER A 134 -2.87 -3.40 23.99
N LEU A 135 -2.47 -3.06 22.76
CA LEU A 135 -1.48 -3.83 21.99
C LEU A 135 -0.03 -3.51 22.42
N GLY A 136 0.19 -2.60 23.38
CA GLY A 136 1.48 -2.33 23.98
C GLY A 136 2.58 -1.96 22.98
N GLY A 137 2.24 -1.18 21.96
CA GLY A 137 3.21 -0.72 20.95
C GLY A 137 3.49 -1.72 19.83
N ARG A 138 2.81 -2.84 19.77
CA ARG A 138 2.93 -3.77 18.62
C ARG A 138 2.39 -3.18 17.33
N TYR A 139 1.45 -2.23 17.42
CA TYR A 139 0.80 -1.57 16.30
C TYR A 139 0.71 -0.06 16.52
N TYR A 140 1.16 0.70 15.53
CA TYR A 140 0.95 2.12 15.40
C TYR A 140 -0.12 2.38 14.35
N THR A 141 -1.15 3.14 14.74
CA THR A 141 -2.23 3.55 13.84
C THR A 141 -1.94 4.89 13.17
N ALA A 142 -2.58 5.13 12.02
CA ALA A 142 -2.56 6.38 11.26
C ALA A 142 -3.90 6.58 10.55
N CYS A 143 -4.03 7.66 9.78
CA CYS A 143 -5.19 7.88 8.91
C CYS A 143 -5.24 6.91 7.73
N ASP A 144 -6.45 6.61 7.27
CA ASP A 144 -6.76 5.99 5.98
C ASP A 144 -8.15 6.46 5.51
N VAL A 145 -8.74 5.80 4.53
CA VAL A 145 -10.10 6.10 4.05
C VAL A 145 -11.09 6.19 5.23
N GLY A 146 -11.87 7.24 5.27
CA GLY A 146 -12.88 7.49 6.32
C GLY A 146 -12.33 8.04 7.64
N THR A 147 -11.01 8.14 7.82
CA THR A 147 -10.38 8.78 8.98
C THR A 147 -9.45 9.92 8.56
N TYR A 148 -9.28 10.90 9.43
CA TYR A 148 -8.51 12.13 9.19
C TYR A 148 -7.57 12.41 10.36
N SER A 149 -6.67 13.38 10.20
CA SER A 149 -5.70 13.74 11.25
C SER A 149 -6.35 14.20 12.55
N GLU A 150 -7.50 14.87 12.46
CA GLU A 150 -8.29 15.28 13.62
C GLU A 150 -8.85 14.08 14.39
N ASP A 151 -9.22 13.00 13.68
CA ASP A 151 -9.65 11.74 14.32
C ASP A 151 -8.48 11.09 15.05
N MET A 152 -7.27 11.13 14.46
CA MET A 152 -6.06 10.61 15.11
C MET A 152 -5.69 11.43 16.36
N ASP A 153 -5.96 12.71 16.39
CA ASP A 153 -5.80 13.53 17.62
C ASP A 153 -6.75 13.06 18.73
N VAL A 154 -7.96 12.65 18.38
CA VAL A 154 -8.92 12.06 19.36
C VAL A 154 -8.43 10.69 19.83
N VAL A 155 -8.01 9.81 18.91
CA VAL A 155 -7.45 8.48 19.24
C VAL A 155 -6.23 8.61 20.15
N ALA A 156 -5.38 9.60 19.90
CA ALA A 156 -4.17 9.87 20.69
C ALA A 156 -4.42 10.34 22.13
N ARG A 157 -5.67 10.68 22.49
CA ARG A 157 -6.01 10.95 23.89
C ARG A 157 -6.04 9.68 24.74
N GLU A 158 -6.13 8.51 24.11
CA GLU A 158 -6.23 7.21 24.76
C GLU A 158 -5.06 6.27 24.41
N SER A 159 -4.21 6.63 23.44
CA SER A 159 -3.08 5.81 23.03
C SER A 159 -1.86 6.65 22.65
N SER A 160 -0.68 6.16 23.05
CA SER A 160 0.61 6.71 22.64
C SER A 160 1.06 6.20 21.25
N TYR A 161 0.39 5.21 20.69
CA TYR A 161 0.78 4.54 19.45
C TYR A 161 -0.04 5.04 18.25
N VAL A 162 -0.05 6.37 18.07
CA VAL A 162 -0.84 7.07 17.05
C VAL A 162 0.05 8.03 16.28
N THR A 163 -0.02 7.94 14.95
CA THR A 163 0.64 8.84 14.00
C THR A 163 -0.40 9.41 13.01
N GLY A 164 0.02 10.26 12.08
CA GLY A 164 -0.89 10.92 11.15
C GLY A 164 -1.71 12.02 11.82
N ARG A 165 -1.21 12.60 12.90
CA ARG A 165 -1.85 13.65 13.69
C ARG A 165 -1.80 15.00 13.00
N THR A 166 -2.56 15.96 13.52
CA THR A 166 -2.48 17.35 13.05
C THR A 166 -1.13 17.99 13.41
N LEU A 167 -0.71 19.00 12.65
CA LEU A 167 0.49 19.78 12.95
C LEU A 167 0.46 20.39 14.34
N ALA A 168 -0.72 20.85 14.79
CA ALA A 168 -0.91 21.43 16.12
C ALA A 168 -0.61 20.46 17.27
N HIS A 169 -0.66 19.15 16.98
CA HIS A 169 -0.40 18.10 17.96
C HIS A 169 0.87 17.29 17.64
N GLY A 170 1.80 17.89 16.88
CA GLY A 170 3.10 17.28 16.58
C GLY A 170 3.11 16.28 15.43
N GLY A 171 2.04 16.22 14.64
CA GLY A 171 1.97 15.40 13.45
C GLY A 171 2.71 15.99 12.26
N ALA A 172 2.85 15.21 11.20
CA ALA A 172 3.59 15.56 9.99
C ALA A 172 2.75 16.36 8.96
N GLY A 173 1.46 16.54 9.20
CA GLY A 173 0.55 17.26 8.31
C GLY A 173 0.25 16.51 7.02
N ASP A 174 0.19 17.24 5.90
CA ASP A 174 -0.23 16.71 4.60
C ASP A 174 0.80 15.74 4.00
N SER A 175 0.53 14.44 4.11
CA SER A 175 1.39 13.37 3.59
C SER A 175 1.53 13.36 2.05
N SER A 176 0.67 14.10 1.32
CA SER A 176 0.76 14.23 -0.13
C SER A 176 2.08 14.88 -0.59
N ILE A 177 2.74 15.62 0.29
CA ILE A 177 4.03 16.29 0.00
C ILE A 177 5.11 15.24 -0.29
N LEU A 178 5.35 14.32 0.63
CA LEU A 178 6.37 13.30 0.41
C LEU A 178 5.87 12.13 -0.45
N THR A 179 4.55 11.91 -0.56
CA THR A 179 4.02 10.96 -1.54
C THR A 179 4.35 11.38 -2.96
N SER A 180 4.05 12.64 -3.34
CA SER A 180 4.38 13.15 -4.68
C SER A 180 5.87 13.17 -4.95
N PHE A 181 6.68 13.54 -3.96
CA PHE A 181 8.13 13.51 -4.05
C PHE A 181 8.66 12.08 -4.26
N GLY A 182 8.14 11.09 -3.53
CA GLY A 182 8.50 9.69 -3.69
C GLY A 182 8.16 9.15 -5.09
N VAL A 183 6.96 9.44 -5.58
CA VAL A 183 6.56 9.08 -6.96
C VAL A 183 7.50 9.71 -7.99
N PHE A 184 7.85 10.97 -7.80
CA PHE A 184 8.80 11.65 -8.67
C PHE A 184 10.20 10.99 -8.63
N GLN A 185 10.70 10.58 -7.45
CA GLN A 185 11.96 9.84 -7.35
C GLN A 185 11.90 8.48 -8.05
N GLY A 186 10.79 7.72 -7.86
CA GLY A 186 10.57 6.47 -8.58
C GLY A 186 10.47 6.66 -10.11
N MET A 187 9.84 7.75 -10.55
CA MET A 187 9.73 8.10 -11.97
C MET A 187 11.11 8.47 -12.57
N ARG A 188 11.97 9.16 -11.82
CA ARG A 188 13.35 9.43 -12.22
C ARG A 188 14.17 8.15 -12.39
N ALA A 189 14.04 7.19 -11.46
CA ALA A 189 14.68 5.89 -11.58
C ALA A 189 14.17 5.10 -12.79
N ALA A 190 12.87 5.16 -13.05
CA ALA A 190 12.26 4.55 -14.23
C ALA A 190 12.72 5.22 -15.53
N ALA A 191 12.87 6.54 -15.53
CA ALA A 191 13.40 7.29 -16.67
C ALA A 191 14.89 6.94 -16.95
N GLU A 192 15.71 6.81 -15.91
CA GLU A 192 17.09 6.34 -16.06
C GLU A 192 17.15 4.95 -16.67
N HIS A 193 16.34 4.02 -16.20
CA HIS A 193 16.29 2.65 -16.72
C HIS A 193 15.77 2.60 -18.17
N ALA A 194 14.69 3.31 -18.49
CA ALA A 194 14.01 3.23 -19.78
C ALA A 194 14.62 4.13 -20.86
N PHE A 195 15.21 5.27 -20.47
CA PHE A 195 15.68 6.32 -21.39
C PHE A 195 17.14 6.69 -21.22
N GLY A 196 17.86 6.10 -20.23
CA GLY A 196 19.27 6.34 -19.98
C GLY A 196 19.60 7.66 -19.25
N SER A 197 18.59 8.34 -18.70
CA SER A 197 18.78 9.57 -17.94
C SER A 197 17.72 9.71 -16.84
N PRO A 198 18.09 10.13 -15.62
CA PRO A 198 17.16 10.26 -14.51
C PRO A 198 16.32 11.56 -14.56
N THR A 199 16.40 12.35 -15.62
CA THR A 199 15.58 13.55 -15.79
C THR A 199 14.38 13.29 -16.71
N LEU A 200 13.27 13.93 -16.42
CA LEU A 200 12.07 13.92 -17.26
C LEU A 200 12.08 15.10 -18.28
N ARG A 201 13.17 15.86 -18.35
CA ARG A 201 13.30 16.98 -19.27
C ARG A 201 13.02 16.57 -20.72
N GLY A 202 12.06 17.25 -21.35
CA GLY A 202 11.61 16.96 -22.72
C GLY A 202 10.85 15.63 -22.87
N ARG A 203 10.50 14.97 -21.76
CA ARG A 203 9.61 13.80 -21.75
C ARG A 203 8.16 14.26 -21.58
N ARG A 204 7.27 13.60 -22.28
CA ARG A 204 5.84 13.86 -22.19
C ARG A 204 5.20 12.92 -21.17
N VAL A 205 4.68 13.47 -20.07
CA VAL A 205 4.14 12.72 -18.93
C VAL A 205 2.64 12.94 -18.85
N GLY A 206 1.87 11.84 -18.94
CA GLY A 206 0.42 11.85 -18.77
C GLY A 206 0.06 11.57 -17.31
N VAL A 207 -0.60 12.51 -16.62
CA VAL A 207 -1.03 12.37 -15.22
C VAL A 207 -2.55 12.22 -15.18
N GLU A 208 -3.03 11.04 -14.78
CA GLU A 208 -4.44 10.76 -14.55
C GLU A 208 -4.78 11.05 -13.09
N GLY A 209 -5.59 12.06 -12.85
CA GLY A 209 -5.95 12.52 -11.51
C GLY A 209 -5.02 13.60 -10.98
N VAL A 210 -5.58 14.80 -10.79
CA VAL A 210 -4.88 15.98 -10.27
C VAL A 210 -5.41 16.42 -8.89
N GLY A 211 -5.71 15.43 -8.05
CA GLY A 211 -5.99 15.62 -6.62
C GLY A 211 -4.76 16.13 -5.84
N LYS A 212 -4.72 15.94 -4.52
CA LYS A 212 -3.64 16.45 -3.66
C LYS A 212 -2.25 16.00 -4.10
N VAL A 213 -2.07 14.71 -4.43
CA VAL A 213 -0.78 14.16 -4.83
C VAL A 213 -0.47 14.46 -6.29
N GLY A 214 -1.41 14.19 -7.22
CA GLY A 214 -1.19 14.36 -8.66
C GLY A 214 -0.83 15.80 -9.02
N ARG A 215 -1.50 16.80 -8.42
CA ARG A 215 -1.18 18.22 -8.64
C ARG A 215 0.25 18.57 -8.19
N ARG A 216 0.71 18.04 -7.04
CA ARG A 216 2.09 18.27 -6.58
C ARG A 216 3.10 17.54 -7.48
N LEU A 217 2.72 16.37 -8.01
CA LEU A 217 3.55 15.67 -8.98
C LEU A 217 3.70 16.49 -10.26
N VAL A 218 2.61 17.11 -10.76
CA VAL A 218 2.66 18.03 -11.91
C VAL A 218 3.67 19.16 -11.68
N ASP A 219 3.71 19.76 -10.46
CA ASP A 219 4.69 20.78 -10.13
C ASP A 219 6.13 20.27 -10.26
N LEU A 220 6.44 19.13 -9.66
CA LEU A 220 7.77 18.53 -9.71
C LEU A 220 8.19 18.15 -11.13
N LEU A 221 7.26 17.69 -11.97
CA LEU A 221 7.52 17.38 -13.38
C LEU A 221 7.84 18.62 -14.20
N LEU A 222 7.08 19.69 -14.03
CA LEU A 222 7.32 20.97 -14.71
C LEU A 222 8.67 21.58 -14.27
N GLU A 223 9.00 21.52 -12.98
CA GLU A 223 10.30 21.98 -12.46
C GLU A 223 11.48 21.20 -13.06
N ASP A 224 11.32 19.92 -13.34
CA ASP A 224 12.34 19.09 -14.00
C ASP A 224 12.40 19.30 -15.53
N GLY A 225 11.41 20.02 -16.09
CA GLY A 225 11.33 20.36 -17.52
C GLY A 225 10.57 19.34 -18.38
N ALA A 226 9.67 18.56 -17.79
CA ALA A 226 8.77 17.68 -18.53
C ALA A 226 7.64 18.45 -19.20
N GLU A 227 7.11 17.89 -20.30
CA GLU A 227 5.82 18.28 -20.87
C GLU A 227 4.72 17.47 -20.18
N VAL A 228 3.69 18.12 -19.66
CA VAL A 228 2.67 17.47 -18.86
C VAL A 228 1.30 17.54 -19.52
N VAL A 229 0.66 16.38 -19.62
CA VAL A 229 -0.73 16.20 -20.07
C VAL A 229 -1.55 15.66 -18.89
N ILE A 230 -2.72 16.23 -18.63
CA ILE A 230 -3.56 15.81 -17.50
C ILE A 230 -4.97 15.45 -17.92
N CYS A 231 -5.63 14.60 -17.12
CA CYS A 231 -7.09 14.49 -17.05
C CYS A 231 -7.52 14.23 -15.59
N ASP A 232 -8.74 14.64 -15.27
CA ASP A 232 -9.43 14.33 -14.03
C ASP A 232 -10.94 14.40 -14.26
N VAL A 233 -11.72 13.62 -13.54
CA VAL A 233 -13.19 13.70 -13.57
C VAL A 233 -13.72 14.93 -12.84
N ASN A 234 -12.90 15.54 -11.99
CA ASN A 234 -13.21 16.75 -11.25
C ASN A 234 -12.75 17.99 -12.05
N GLU A 235 -13.67 18.65 -12.73
CA GLU A 235 -13.40 19.85 -13.53
C GLU A 235 -12.79 20.99 -12.72
N GLU A 236 -13.14 21.15 -11.43
CA GLU A 236 -12.57 22.20 -10.58
C GLU A 236 -11.08 21.94 -10.33
N ALA A 237 -10.68 20.68 -10.14
CA ALA A 237 -9.28 20.30 -9.98
C ALA A 237 -8.48 20.56 -11.28
N VAL A 238 -9.05 20.25 -12.43
CA VAL A 238 -8.46 20.55 -13.74
C VAL A 238 -8.30 22.05 -13.94
N ASP A 239 -9.34 22.83 -13.65
CA ASP A 239 -9.32 24.28 -13.80
C ASP A 239 -8.29 24.95 -12.89
N LEU A 240 -8.11 24.43 -11.69
CA LEU A 240 -7.08 24.91 -10.75
C LEU A 240 -5.68 24.73 -11.34
N VAL A 241 -5.39 23.59 -11.94
CA VAL A 241 -4.11 23.33 -12.62
C VAL A 241 -3.97 24.23 -13.85
N ARG A 242 -4.97 24.29 -14.71
CA ARG A 242 -4.96 25.12 -15.95
C ARG A 242 -4.67 26.59 -15.65
N ARG A 243 -5.30 27.19 -14.62
CA ARG A 243 -5.09 28.59 -14.24
C ARG A 243 -3.68 28.85 -13.67
N SER A 244 -3.16 27.93 -12.88
CA SER A 244 -1.86 28.11 -12.22
C SER A 244 -0.67 27.63 -13.06
N ARG A 245 -0.92 26.80 -14.11
CA ARG A 245 0.11 26.18 -14.96
C ARG A 245 -0.37 26.14 -16.41
N PRO A 246 -0.33 27.28 -17.13
CA PRO A 246 -0.88 27.38 -18.49
C PRO A 246 -0.20 26.50 -19.54
N SER A 247 1.01 25.99 -19.26
CA SER A 247 1.76 25.08 -20.14
C SER A 247 1.26 23.64 -20.10
N VAL A 248 0.39 23.28 -19.13
CA VAL A 248 -0.14 21.92 -19.00
C VAL A 248 -1.24 21.71 -20.03
N GLU A 249 -1.11 20.65 -20.82
CA GLU A 249 -2.15 20.20 -21.73
C GLU A 249 -3.25 19.44 -20.97
N VAL A 250 -4.49 19.64 -21.34
CA VAL A 250 -5.65 18.97 -20.76
C VAL A 250 -6.36 18.17 -21.83
N VAL A 251 -6.57 16.88 -21.58
CA VAL A 251 -7.38 16.00 -22.42
C VAL A 251 -8.71 15.65 -21.75
N ALA A 252 -9.66 15.16 -22.53
CA ALA A 252 -11.04 15.00 -22.10
C ALA A 252 -11.22 13.96 -20.97
N ASP A 253 -10.49 12.85 -21.06
CA ASP A 253 -10.66 11.70 -20.16
C ASP A 253 -9.41 10.77 -20.15
N THR A 254 -9.47 9.72 -19.36
CA THR A 254 -8.43 8.67 -19.26
C THR A 254 -8.18 7.99 -20.60
N ALA A 255 -9.21 7.74 -21.41
CA ALA A 255 -9.05 7.08 -22.71
C ALA A 255 -8.24 7.95 -23.68
N ALA A 256 -8.54 9.25 -23.73
CA ALA A 256 -7.77 10.22 -24.49
C ALA A 256 -6.32 10.34 -23.99
N LEU A 257 -6.11 10.30 -22.67
CA LEU A 257 -4.77 10.35 -22.08
C LEU A 257 -3.94 9.11 -22.44
N ILE A 258 -4.49 7.92 -22.31
CA ILE A 258 -3.83 6.65 -22.63
C ILE A 258 -3.49 6.57 -24.13
N ALA A 259 -4.36 7.09 -25.00
CA ALA A 259 -4.14 7.13 -26.44
C ALA A 259 -3.16 8.22 -26.88
N SER A 260 -2.83 9.17 -26.00
CA SER A 260 -1.89 10.25 -26.30
C SER A 260 -0.46 9.71 -26.50
N ASP A 261 0.34 10.49 -27.23
CA ASP A 261 1.77 10.20 -27.40
C ASP A 261 2.53 10.67 -26.16
N ILE A 262 2.55 9.82 -25.11
CA ILE A 262 3.21 10.06 -23.82
C ILE A 262 4.32 9.05 -23.58
N ASP A 263 5.44 9.50 -23.03
CA ASP A 263 6.57 8.65 -22.62
C ASP A 263 6.27 7.90 -21.32
N VAL A 264 5.59 8.58 -20.38
CA VAL A 264 5.28 8.09 -19.04
C VAL A 264 3.79 8.28 -18.76
N TYR A 265 3.14 7.23 -18.27
CA TYR A 265 1.79 7.29 -17.73
C TYR A 265 1.81 7.23 -16.19
N ALA A 266 1.20 8.22 -15.57
CA ALA A 266 1.14 8.35 -14.11
C ALA A 266 -0.31 8.24 -13.61
N PRO A 267 -0.83 7.04 -13.29
CA PRO A 267 -2.12 6.87 -12.65
C PRO A 267 -2.08 7.41 -11.22
N CYS A 268 -2.80 8.49 -10.96
CA CYS A 268 -2.86 9.18 -9.66
C CYS A 268 -4.30 9.31 -9.12
N ALA A 269 -5.28 8.68 -9.76
CA ALA A 269 -6.70 8.71 -9.38
C ALA A 269 -7.07 7.44 -8.58
N LEU A 270 -7.63 6.45 -9.23
CA LEU A 270 -8.16 5.24 -8.61
C LEU A 270 -7.30 4.00 -8.93
N GLY A 271 -7.47 2.93 -8.13
CA GLY A 271 -6.89 1.63 -8.42
C GLY A 271 -7.52 0.96 -9.66
N GLY A 272 -6.86 -0.10 -10.19
CA GLY A 272 -7.34 -0.86 -11.33
C GLY A 272 -7.20 -0.14 -12.69
N ALA A 273 -6.47 0.96 -12.74
CA ALA A 273 -6.22 1.72 -13.99
C ALA A 273 -5.53 0.85 -15.05
N LEU A 274 -4.69 -0.09 -14.63
CA LEU A 274 -3.99 -1.03 -15.50
C LEU A 274 -4.73 -2.37 -15.49
N ASN A 275 -5.33 -2.72 -16.61
CA ASN A 275 -6.12 -3.93 -16.81
C ASN A 275 -5.99 -4.44 -18.25
N GLU A 276 -6.62 -5.57 -18.56
CA GLU A 276 -6.58 -6.20 -19.90
C GLU A 276 -7.14 -5.30 -21.03
N ALA A 277 -8.00 -4.33 -20.70
CA ALA A 277 -8.55 -3.42 -21.68
C ALA A 277 -7.66 -2.18 -21.91
N THR A 278 -7.03 -1.65 -20.84
CA THR A 278 -6.26 -0.40 -20.90
C THR A 278 -4.82 -0.62 -21.34
N VAL A 279 -4.15 -1.66 -20.86
CA VAL A 279 -2.74 -1.94 -21.19
C VAL A 279 -2.50 -2.10 -22.70
N PRO A 280 -3.35 -2.75 -23.51
CA PRO A 280 -3.18 -2.83 -24.96
C PRO A 280 -3.21 -1.49 -25.68
N LEU A 281 -3.87 -0.47 -25.12
CA LEU A 281 -4.01 0.86 -25.70
C LEU A 281 -2.88 1.81 -25.29
N LEU A 282 -2.18 1.49 -24.21
CA LEU A 282 -1.16 2.36 -23.63
C LEU A 282 0.06 2.48 -24.55
N ARG A 283 0.45 3.72 -24.87
CA ARG A 283 1.64 4.03 -25.69
C ARG A 283 2.87 4.33 -24.86
N ALA A 284 2.70 4.70 -23.61
CA ALA A 284 3.79 4.99 -22.69
C ALA A 284 4.74 3.80 -22.53
N ARG A 285 6.03 4.09 -22.47
CA ARG A 285 7.08 3.10 -22.16
C ARG A 285 7.24 2.84 -20.69
N VAL A 286 6.76 3.76 -19.85
CA VAL A 286 6.87 3.72 -18.39
C VAL A 286 5.51 3.96 -17.77
N VAL A 287 5.19 3.21 -16.73
CA VAL A 287 4.07 3.49 -15.81
C VAL A 287 4.65 3.75 -14.41
N CYS A 288 4.37 4.93 -13.86
CA CYS A 288 4.79 5.33 -12.52
C CYS A 288 3.84 6.40 -11.97
N GLY A 289 2.97 6.05 -11.03
CA GLY A 289 1.97 6.94 -10.45
C GLY A 289 1.70 6.67 -8.97
N CYS A 290 0.86 7.51 -8.35
CA CYS A 290 0.64 7.45 -6.91
C CYS A 290 -0.59 6.62 -6.49
N ALA A 291 -1.48 6.23 -7.40
CA ALA A 291 -2.65 5.43 -7.07
C ALA A 291 -2.23 4.09 -6.45
N ASN A 292 -2.96 3.64 -5.44
CA ASN A 292 -2.76 2.31 -4.88
C ASN A 292 -3.46 1.25 -5.75
N ASN A 293 -2.92 0.02 -5.76
CA ASN A 293 -3.52 -1.12 -6.48
C ASN A 293 -3.75 -0.79 -7.97
N GLN A 294 -2.75 -0.24 -8.64
CA GLN A 294 -2.84 0.15 -10.04
C GLN A 294 -3.12 -1.04 -10.96
N LEU A 295 -2.53 -2.21 -10.67
CA LEU A 295 -2.82 -3.45 -11.38
C LEU A 295 -4.17 -4.01 -10.92
N ALA A 296 -5.10 -4.24 -11.84
CA ALA A 296 -6.41 -4.81 -11.54
C ALA A 296 -6.30 -6.25 -11.02
N ASP A 297 -5.29 -7.00 -11.50
CA ASP A 297 -4.95 -8.34 -11.06
C ASP A 297 -3.44 -8.61 -11.27
N PRO A 298 -2.88 -9.67 -10.64
CA PRO A 298 -1.46 -10.00 -10.76
C PRO A 298 -1.00 -10.35 -12.19
N GLY A 299 -1.90 -10.78 -13.06
CA GLY A 299 -1.60 -11.15 -14.46
C GLY A 299 -1.21 -9.95 -15.31
N VAL A 300 -1.76 -8.78 -14.98
CA VAL A 300 -1.50 -7.52 -15.69
C VAL A 300 -0.02 -7.14 -15.67
N GLY A 301 0.70 -7.48 -14.60
CA GLY A 301 2.15 -7.26 -14.54
C GLY A 301 2.93 -8.00 -15.64
N LYS A 302 2.51 -9.20 -16.02
CA LYS A 302 3.10 -9.96 -17.15
C LYS A 302 2.75 -9.33 -18.48
N LEU A 303 1.50 -8.89 -18.65
CA LEU A 303 1.07 -8.21 -19.87
C LEU A 303 1.86 -6.92 -20.13
N LEU A 304 2.19 -6.16 -19.09
CA LEU A 304 3.07 -4.99 -19.20
C LEU A 304 4.47 -5.37 -19.69
N VAL A 305 5.07 -6.43 -19.13
CA VAL A 305 6.38 -6.94 -19.57
C VAL A 305 6.34 -7.40 -21.03
N GLU A 306 5.33 -8.15 -21.44
CA GLU A 306 5.13 -8.61 -22.84
C GLU A 306 5.01 -7.43 -23.81
N ARG A 307 4.45 -6.31 -23.36
CA ARG A 307 4.34 -5.06 -24.11
C ARG A 307 5.61 -4.20 -24.07
N GLY A 308 6.64 -4.60 -23.32
CA GLY A 308 7.85 -3.80 -23.11
C GLY A 308 7.61 -2.52 -22.31
N ILE A 309 6.56 -2.48 -21.49
CA ILE A 309 6.20 -1.34 -20.64
C ILE A 309 6.79 -1.56 -19.26
N LEU A 310 7.65 -0.65 -18.81
CA LEU A 310 8.25 -0.68 -17.48
C LEU A 310 7.26 -0.19 -16.44
N TYR A 311 6.90 -1.04 -15.49
CA TYR A 311 6.01 -0.69 -14.37
C TYR A 311 6.82 -0.45 -13.09
N ALA A 312 6.76 0.75 -12.52
CA ALA A 312 7.26 1.04 -11.19
C ALA A 312 6.17 0.68 -10.16
N PRO A 313 6.40 -0.33 -9.28
CA PRO A 313 5.37 -0.80 -8.37
C PRO A 313 4.85 0.32 -7.47
N ASP A 314 3.54 0.49 -7.42
CA ASP A 314 2.87 1.61 -6.77
C ASP A 314 3.22 1.73 -5.28
N TYR A 315 3.20 0.61 -4.54
CA TYR A 315 3.51 0.57 -3.12
C TYR A 315 4.97 0.91 -2.79
N VAL A 316 5.86 0.90 -3.79
CA VAL A 316 7.24 1.38 -3.67
C VAL A 316 7.26 2.89 -3.84
N VAL A 317 6.80 3.37 -5.00
CA VAL A 317 6.96 4.77 -5.38
C VAL A 317 6.08 5.72 -4.59
N ASN A 318 4.90 5.29 -4.13
CA ASN A 318 4.00 6.09 -3.31
C ASN A 318 4.30 5.99 -1.78
N SER A 319 5.40 5.32 -1.39
CA SER A 319 5.75 5.12 0.02
C SER A 319 6.20 6.40 0.75
N GLY A 320 6.40 7.51 0.04
CA GLY A 320 6.73 8.79 0.67
C GLY A 320 5.76 9.23 1.76
N GLY A 321 4.47 8.92 1.61
CA GLY A 321 3.45 9.23 2.62
C GLY A 321 3.64 8.44 3.92
N VAL A 322 3.92 7.16 3.85
CA VAL A 322 4.19 6.35 5.04
C VAL A 322 5.53 6.71 5.69
N ILE A 323 6.54 7.12 4.90
CA ILE A 323 7.80 7.63 5.42
C ILE A 323 7.55 8.90 6.25
N GLN A 324 6.72 9.82 5.76
CA GLN A 324 6.37 11.05 6.46
C GLN A 324 5.66 10.76 7.78
N VAL A 325 4.69 9.87 7.77
CA VAL A 325 3.92 9.48 8.95
C VAL A 325 4.76 8.68 9.96
N ALA A 326 5.64 7.81 9.48
CA ALA A 326 6.56 7.03 10.34
C ALA A 326 7.54 7.93 11.09
N ASP A 327 7.95 9.04 10.49
CA ASP A 327 8.89 9.97 11.10
C ASP A 327 8.33 10.65 12.36
N GLU A 328 6.99 10.67 12.53
CA GLU A 328 6.33 11.19 13.75
C GLU A 328 6.68 10.37 15.01
N ILE A 329 7.00 9.08 14.87
CA ILE A 329 7.35 8.19 15.99
C ILE A 329 8.61 8.70 16.73
N GLU A 330 9.53 9.31 16.00
CA GLU A 330 10.77 9.87 16.52
C GLU A 330 10.71 11.40 16.75
N GLY A 331 9.50 12.00 16.63
CA GLY A 331 9.33 13.45 16.53
C GLY A 331 9.62 13.93 15.10
N PHE A 332 8.56 14.43 14.44
CA PHE A 332 8.59 14.75 13.02
C PHE A 332 9.71 15.73 12.64
N ASN A 333 10.47 15.36 11.60
CA ASN A 333 11.48 16.22 10.99
C ASN A 333 11.40 16.08 9.45
N MET A 334 11.00 17.15 8.77
CA MET A 334 10.79 17.16 7.32
C MET A 334 12.08 16.84 6.53
N GLU A 335 13.24 17.32 6.96
CA GLU A 335 14.51 17.08 6.26
C GLU A 335 14.89 15.60 6.33
N ARG A 336 14.76 14.98 7.51
CA ARG A 336 15.00 13.54 7.73
C ARG A 336 14.04 12.71 6.90
N ALA A 337 12.75 13.01 6.96
CA ALA A 337 11.72 12.31 6.19
C ALA A 337 11.94 12.46 4.67
N ARG A 338 12.30 13.65 4.19
CA ARG A 338 12.61 13.91 2.78
C ARG A 338 13.87 13.16 2.32
N ALA A 339 14.92 13.11 3.14
CA ALA A 339 16.13 12.36 2.84
C ALA A 339 15.85 10.85 2.72
N ARG A 340 14.97 10.30 3.60
CA ARG A 340 14.50 8.91 3.47
C ARG A 340 13.67 8.71 2.20
N ALA A 341 12.74 9.61 1.89
CA ALA A 341 11.92 9.52 0.69
C ALA A 341 12.75 9.64 -0.61
N ALA A 342 13.88 10.32 -0.59
CA ALA A 342 14.79 10.36 -1.74
C ALA A 342 15.37 8.98 -2.09
N GLN A 343 15.52 8.07 -1.11
CA GLN A 343 16.01 6.70 -1.32
C GLN A 343 15.02 5.82 -2.12
N ILE A 344 13.79 6.29 -2.37
CA ILE A 344 12.85 5.62 -3.27
C ILE A 344 13.47 5.49 -4.68
N PHE A 345 14.28 6.43 -5.11
CA PHE A 345 15.04 6.32 -6.35
C PHE A 345 15.91 5.05 -6.37
N ASP A 346 16.79 4.89 -5.39
CA ASP A 346 17.72 3.77 -5.30
C ASP A 346 17.00 2.43 -5.14
N THR A 347 15.94 2.42 -4.32
CA THR A 347 15.11 1.22 -4.13
C THR A 347 14.43 0.80 -5.44
N THR A 348 13.88 1.76 -6.19
CA THR A 348 13.21 1.51 -7.47
C THR A 348 14.21 1.03 -8.52
N ALA A 349 15.40 1.66 -8.62
CA ALA A 349 16.48 1.24 -9.52
C ALA A 349 16.95 -0.19 -9.22
N LYS A 350 17.10 -0.52 -7.91
CA LYS A 350 17.46 -1.87 -7.47
C LYS A 350 16.40 -2.91 -7.85
N ILE A 351 15.12 -2.57 -7.75
CA ILE A 351 14.02 -3.44 -8.16
C ILE A 351 14.07 -3.71 -9.66
N PHE A 352 14.34 -2.70 -10.49
CA PHE A 352 14.43 -2.89 -11.92
C PHE A 352 15.64 -3.76 -12.31
N ALA A 353 16.79 -3.56 -11.66
CA ALA A 353 17.95 -4.41 -11.87
C ALA A 353 17.66 -5.88 -11.51
N LEU A 354 17.06 -6.11 -10.32
CA LEU A 354 16.68 -7.45 -9.88
C LEU A 354 15.63 -8.10 -10.80
N ALA A 355 14.67 -7.31 -11.30
CA ALA A 355 13.66 -7.79 -12.23
C ALA A 355 14.27 -8.25 -13.56
N ALA A 356 15.25 -7.49 -14.07
CA ALA A 356 15.97 -7.83 -15.28
C ALA A 356 16.85 -9.08 -15.09
N ASP A 357 17.61 -9.15 -13.99
CA ASP A 357 18.50 -10.28 -13.67
C ASP A 357 17.72 -11.59 -13.48
N ASP A 358 16.57 -11.53 -12.78
CA ASP A 358 15.72 -12.71 -12.49
C ASP A 358 14.74 -13.05 -13.63
N GLY A 359 14.59 -12.19 -14.64
CA GLY A 359 13.61 -12.36 -15.72
C GLY A 359 12.14 -12.34 -15.22
N VAL A 360 11.82 -11.49 -14.23
CA VAL A 360 10.49 -11.40 -13.61
C VAL A 360 9.92 -9.98 -13.69
N PRO A 361 8.59 -9.81 -13.56
CA PRO A 361 8.00 -8.47 -13.46
C PRO A 361 8.57 -7.69 -12.26
N PRO A 362 8.70 -6.34 -12.37
CA PRO A 362 9.21 -5.50 -11.26
C PRO A 362 8.44 -5.65 -9.96
N ALA A 363 7.12 -5.86 -9.98
CA ALA A 363 6.33 -6.12 -8.78
C ALA A 363 6.77 -7.42 -8.07
N THR A 364 7.07 -8.48 -8.82
CA THR A 364 7.58 -9.74 -8.26
C THR A 364 8.98 -9.55 -7.65
N ALA A 365 9.84 -8.78 -8.30
CA ALA A 365 11.17 -8.46 -7.77
C ALA A 365 11.07 -7.62 -6.48
N ALA A 366 10.13 -6.67 -6.43
CA ALA A 366 9.85 -5.86 -5.25
C ALA A 366 9.38 -6.73 -4.07
N ASP A 367 8.46 -7.65 -4.30
CA ASP A 367 8.00 -8.59 -3.26
C ASP A 367 9.15 -9.44 -2.71
N ARG A 368 9.99 -10.01 -3.58
CA ARG A 368 11.19 -10.77 -3.17
C ARG A 368 12.16 -9.93 -2.34
N LEU A 369 12.36 -8.67 -2.70
CA LEU A 369 13.23 -7.75 -1.96
C LEU A 369 12.68 -7.47 -0.56
N ALA A 370 11.36 -7.22 -0.43
CA ALA A 370 10.69 -7.02 0.83
C ALA A 370 10.77 -8.27 1.73
N GLU A 371 10.46 -9.44 1.19
CA GLU A 371 10.52 -10.73 1.90
C GLU A 371 11.94 -11.04 2.39
N ARG A 372 12.95 -10.80 1.55
CA ARG A 372 14.36 -10.97 1.93
C ARG A 372 14.69 -10.08 3.13
N ARG A 373 14.35 -8.78 3.09
CA ARG A 373 14.62 -7.86 4.20
C ARG A 373 13.90 -8.30 5.47
N MET A 374 12.61 -8.63 5.40
CA MET A 374 11.83 -9.10 6.55
C MET A 374 12.44 -10.41 7.14
N SER A 375 12.86 -11.33 6.29
CA SER A 375 13.48 -12.59 6.74
C SER A 375 14.85 -12.38 7.38
N GLU A 376 15.72 -11.56 6.80
CA GLU A 376 17.08 -11.31 7.29
C GLU A 376 17.06 -10.57 8.64
N VAL A 377 16.30 -9.49 8.75
CA VAL A 377 16.17 -8.71 10.00
C VAL A 377 15.36 -9.47 11.03
N GLY A 378 14.28 -10.15 10.63
CA GLY A 378 13.41 -10.89 11.53
C GLY A 378 14.11 -12.03 12.26
N ARG A 379 15.11 -12.67 11.65
CA ARG A 379 15.94 -13.70 12.33
C ARG A 379 16.71 -13.13 13.54
N LEU A 380 16.98 -11.84 13.54
CA LEU A 380 17.74 -11.18 14.59
C LEU A 380 16.86 -10.71 15.76
N ARG A 381 15.57 -10.44 15.50
CA ARG A 381 14.67 -9.80 16.49
C ARG A 381 13.71 -10.76 17.19
N GLY A 382 13.37 -11.90 16.58
CA GLY A 382 12.30 -12.76 17.09
C GLY A 382 10.92 -12.05 17.01
N ILE A 383 10.06 -12.28 18.00
CA ILE A 383 8.75 -11.63 18.11
C ILE A 383 8.92 -10.27 18.81
N TRP A 384 8.33 -9.22 18.26
CA TRP A 384 8.26 -7.91 18.92
C TRP A 384 7.34 -7.98 20.15
N LEU A 385 7.88 -7.70 21.33
CA LEU A 385 7.15 -7.77 22.61
C LEU A 385 6.72 -6.39 23.16
N GLY A 386 7.05 -5.31 22.45
CA GLY A 386 6.93 -3.95 22.96
C GLY A 386 8.08 -3.59 23.94
N ARG A 387 8.24 -2.31 24.24
CA ARG A 387 9.14 -1.81 25.31
C ARG A 387 8.31 -1.27 26.44
#